data_e2810ccdf95bf558a910d63b860621c8
#
_entry.id   e2810ccdf95bf558a910d63b860621c8
#
_cell.length_a   1.000
_cell.length_b   1.000
_cell.length_c   1.000
_cell.angle_alpha   90.00
_cell.angle_beta   90.00
_cell.angle_gamma   90.00
#
_symmetry.space_group_name_H-M   'P 1'
#
loop_
_entity.id
_entity.type
_entity.pdbx_description
1 polymer ?
#
loop_
_entity_poly.entity_id
_entity_poly.type
_entity_poly.pdbx_seq_one_letter_code
_entity_poly.pdbx_strand_id
1 'polypeptide(L)'
;MPDGRAIKPGDVLRSASGSTVEVNNTDAEGRLLLGDGLWLARQLGATHLVDVATLTGACVVALGRVMAGLFGTPPAFLSAIQALGDRSGDRCWPMPTHDDYFDQLKSDVADMTNTGGRPGGAVTAAVFLKQFAGGLPWAHLDIAGVAWAEDSRPYQVKGATGAATRLLAELALDPAAWRGATSRP
;
A
#
# COMPACT_ATOMS: atom_id res chain seq x y z
N MET A 1 -20.56 11.99 11.78
CA MET A 1 -20.27 12.05 13.22
C MET A 1 -20.22 10.63 13.74
N PRO A 2 -19.17 10.21 14.48
CA PRO A 2 -19.17 8.91 15.12
C PRO A 2 -20.32 8.80 16.12
N ASP A 3 -20.88 7.59 16.25
CA ASP A 3 -21.93 7.28 17.20
C ASP A 3 -21.48 6.16 18.15
N GLY A 4 -22.40 5.67 19.01
CA GLY A 4 -22.08 4.63 20.00
C GLY A 4 -21.69 3.26 19.40
N ARG A 5 -21.81 3.08 18.08
CA ARG A 5 -21.41 1.87 17.34
C ARG A 5 -20.16 2.07 16.48
N ALA A 6 -19.60 3.31 16.47
CA ALA A 6 -18.39 3.60 15.74
C ALA A 6 -17.21 2.83 16.34
N ILE A 7 -16.29 2.39 15.45
CA ILE A 7 -15.03 1.78 15.84
C ILE A 7 -14.20 2.79 16.63
N LYS A 8 -13.56 2.33 17.70
CA LYS A 8 -12.73 3.12 18.59
C LYS A 8 -11.44 2.40 18.94
N PRO A 9 -10.41 3.10 19.40
CA PRO A 9 -9.19 2.47 19.89
C PRO A 9 -9.48 1.42 20.98
N GLY A 10 -8.84 0.25 20.85
CA GLY A 10 -9.04 -0.93 21.71
C GLY A 10 -10.07 -1.92 21.17
N ASP A 11 -10.80 -1.60 20.10
CA ASP A 11 -11.67 -2.58 19.45
C ASP A 11 -10.82 -3.60 18.66
N VAL A 12 -11.29 -4.85 18.64
CA VAL A 12 -10.68 -5.92 17.84
C VAL A 12 -11.62 -6.29 16.71
N LEU A 13 -11.14 -6.14 15.48
CA LEU A 13 -11.88 -6.47 14.27
C LEU A 13 -11.42 -7.83 13.71
N ARG A 14 -12.33 -8.55 13.09
CA ARG A 14 -12.00 -9.73 12.30
C ARG A 14 -12.04 -9.38 10.83
N SER A 15 -10.89 -9.51 10.14
CA SER A 15 -10.77 -9.32 8.70
C SER A 15 -11.46 -10.44 7.91
N ALA A 16 -11.67 -10.22 6.63
CA ALA A 16 -12.19 -11.24 5.70
C ALA A 16 -11.30 -12.48 5.61
N SER A 17 -9.99 -12.35 5.88
CA SER A 17 -9.05 -13.48 5.94
C SER A 17 -9.24 -14.36 7.19
N GLY A 18 -9.99 -13.88 8.19
CA GLY A 18 -10.15 -14.51 9.50
C GLY A 18 -9.19 -13.98 10.56
N SER A 19 -8.13 -13.27 10.18
CA SER A 19 -7.19 -12.65 11.11
C SER A 19 -7.86 -11.56 11.94
N THR A 20 -7.46 -11.44 13.19
CA THR A 20 -7.93 -10.41 14.11
C THR A 20 -6.97 -9.21 14.12
N VAL A 21 -7.52 -8.01 14.17
CA VAL A 21 -6.75 -6.75 14.17
C VAL A 21 -7.23 -5.86 15.30
N GLU A 22 -6.33 -5.52 16.21
CA GLU A 22 -6.58 -4.50 17.22
C GLU A 22 -6.47 -3.11 16.59
N VAL A 23 -7.51 -2.31 16.75
CA VAL A 23 -7.51 -0.91 16.30
C VAL A 23 -6.91 -0.05 17.38
N ASN A 24 -5.67 0.40 17.19
CA ASN A 24 -5.02 1.36 18.10
C ASN A 24 -5.06 2.80 17.53
N ASN A 25 -5.39 2.96 16.24
CA ASN A 25 -5.58 4.26 15.58
C ASN A 25 -6.72 4.16 14.55
N THR A 26 -7.81 4.89 14.77
CA THR A 26 -8.97 4.87 13.88
C THR A 26 -8.75 5.62 12.56
N ASP A 27 -7.73 6.47 12.45
CA ASP A 27 -7.30 7.16 11.21
C ASP A 27 -6.47 6.24 10.29
N ALA A 28 -6.27 4.99 10.69
CA ALA A 28 -5.61 3.95 9.89
C ALA A 28 -6.61 2.88 9.42
N GLU A 29 -7.80 3.31 9.01
CA GLU A 29 -8.87 2.45 8.48
C GLU A 29 -8.59 1.95 7.07
N GLY A 30 -7.92 2.75 6.24
CA GLY A 30 -7.68 2.45 4.83
C GLY A 30 -6.96 1.11 4.63
N ARG A 31 -5.99 0.78 5.48
CA ARG A 31 -5.28 -0.50 5.41
C ARG A 31 -6.13 -1.71 5.79
N LEU A 32 -7.16 -1.53 6.61
CA LEU A 32 -8.11 -2.58 6.95
C LEU A 32 -8.93 -2.96 5.71
N LEU A 33 -9.44 -1.96 4.98
CA LEU A 33 -10.17 -2.16 3.73
C LEU A 33 -9.27 -2.76 2.64
N LEU A 34 -8.03 -2.28 2.50
CA LEU A 34 -7.08 -2.81 1.53
C LEU A 34 -6.72 -4.27 1.85
N GLY A 35 -6.52 -4.62 3.12
CA GLY A 35 -6.27 -6.00 3.53
C GLY A 35 -7.39 -6.94 3.10
N ASP A 36 -8.64 -6.58 3.34
CA ASP A 36 -9.80 -7.35 2.90
C ASP A 36 -9.89 -7.42 1.37
N GLY A 37 -9.60 -6.30 0.67
CA GLY A 37 -9.55 -6.25 -0.78
C GLY A 37 -8.48 -7.18 -1.39
N LEU A 38 -7.28 -7.19 -0.82
CA LEU A 38 -6.18 -8.07 -1.25
C LEU A 38 -6.55 -9.56 -1.04
N TRP A 39 -7.13 -9.88 0.12
CA TRP A 39 -7.61 -11.24 0.38
C TRP A 39 -8.69 -11.64 -0.62
N LEU A 40 -9.70 -10.78 -0.86
CA LEU A 40 -10.77 -11.06 -1.81
C LEU A 40 -10.24 -11.27 -3.23
N ALA A 41 -9.32 -10.42 -3.70
CA ALA A 41 -8.70 -10.57 -5.02
C ALA A 41 -8.04 -11.96 -5.18
N ARG A 42 -7.37 -12.46 -4.14
CA ARG A 42 -6.79 -13.81 -4.13
C ARG A 42 -7.87 -14.89 -4.24
N GLN A 43 -9.00 -14.75 -3.51
CA GLN A 43 -10.12 -15.71 -3.61
C GLN A 43 -10.73 -15.73 -5.01
N LEU A 44 -10.68 -14.62 -5.72
CA LEU A 44 -11.13 -14.48 -7.11
C LEU A 44 -10.08 -14.96 -8.14
N GLY A 45 -8.95 -15.51 -7.70
CA GLY A 45 -7.94 -16.10 -8.58
C GLY A 45 -6.90 -15.14 -9.12
N ALA A 46 -6.69 -13.97 -8.49
CA ALA A 46 -5.61 -13.08 -8.85
C ALA A 46 -4.25 -13.78 -8.72
N THR A 47 -3.38 -13.58 -9.71
CA THR A 47 -2.00 -14.11 -9.74
C THR A 47 -0.96 -13.07 -9.33
N HIS A 48 -1.31 -11.80 -9.46
CA HIS A 48 -0.51 -10.63 -9.08
C HIS A 48 -1.44 -9.60 -8.47
N LEU A 49 -0.95 -8.84 -7.52
CA LEU A 49 -1.72 -7.84 -6.79
C LEU A 49 -1.04 -6.49 -6.90
N VAL A 50 -1.80 -5.46 -7.24
CA VAL A 50 -1.35 -4.07 -7.15
C VAL A 50 -2.45 -3.28 -6.45
N ASP A 51 -2.10 -2.59 -5.39
CA ASP A 51 -2.99 -1.66 -4.71
C ASP A 51 -2.38 -0.27 -4.62
N VAL A 52 -3.24 0.75 -4.62
CA VAL A 52 -2.85 2.15 -4.64
C VAL A 52 -3.71 2.91 -3.65
N ALA A 53 -3.09 3.64 -2.74
CA ALA A 53 -3.80 4.46 -1.77
C ALA A 53 -2.98 5.67 -1.32
N THR A 54 -3.67 6.71 -0.87
CA THR A 54 -3.10 7.80 -0.08
C THR A 54 -2.98 7.34 1.36
N LEU A 55 -2.06 6.37 1.59
CA LEU A 55 -2.15 5.56 2.80
C LEU A 55 -1.52 6.22 4.01
N THR A 56 -0.35 6.88 3.86
CA THR A 56 0.37 7.37 5.03
C THR A 56 0.96 8.76 4.88
N GLY A 57 0.77 9.59 5.92
CA GLY A 57 1.54 10.83 6.05
C GLY A 57 3.04 10.55 6.23
N ALA A 58 3.41 9.38 6.73
CA ALA A 58 4.80 8.97 6.87
C ALA A 58 5.52 8.84 5.52
N CYS A 59 4.84 8.40 4.47
CA CYS A 59 5.37 8.38 3.11
C CYS A 59 5.65 9.80 2.59
N VAL A 60 4.76 10.75 2.90
CA VAL A 60 4.99 12.18 2.57
C VAL A 60 6.24 12.72 3.26
N VAL A 61 6.46 12.37 4.53
CA VAL A 61 7.66 12.76 5.28
C VAL A 61 8.93 12.16 4.67
N ALA A 62 8.86 10.89 4.22
CA ALA A 62 10.02 10.17 3.68
C ALA A 62 10.41 10.63 2.28
N LEU A 63 9.44 10.79 1.37
CA LEU A 63 9.67 11.00 -0.07
C LEU A 63 9.21 12.37 -0.58
N GLY A 64 8.59 13.18 0.28
CA GLY A 64 8.03 14.47 -0.11
C GLY A 64 6.86 14.30 -1.09
N ARG A 65 6.80 15.23 -2.07
CA ARG A 65 5.71 15.33 -3.04
C ARG A 65 6.16 15.06 -4.49
N VAL A 66 7.20 14.24 -4.66
CA VAL A 66 7.85 14.02 -5.96
C VAL A 66 7.65 12.60 -6.47
N MET A 67 7.64 11.63 -5.58
CA MET A 67 7.52 10.20 -5.89
C MET A 67 6.54 9.51 -4.96
N ALA A 68 5.85 8.50 -5.47
CA ALA A 68 5.08 7.57 -4.64
C ALA A 68 6.02 6.59 -3.91
N GLY A 69 5.63 6.09 -2.75
CA GLY A 69 6.30 4.94 -2.13
C GLY A 69 5.89 3.65 -2.83
N LEU A 70 6.86 2.82 -3.20
CA LEU A 70 6.62 1.50 -3.79
C LEU A 70 7.06 0.42 -2.79
N PHE A 71 6.14 -0.42 -2.38
CA PHE A 71 6.38 -1.52 -1.44
C PHE A 71 5.93 -2.83 -2.06
N GLY A 72 6.50 -3.96 -1.64
CA GLY A 72 5.99 -5.25 -2.10
C GLY A 72 7.05 -6.34 -2.24
N THR A 73 6.67 -7.37 -3.01
CA THR A 73 7.48 -8.58 -3.24
C THR A 73 6.96 -9.30 -4.51
N PRO A 74 7.82 -10.00 -5.26
CA PRO A 74 9.28 -10.07 -5.14
C PRO A 74 9.98 -8.83 -5.73
N PRO A 75 11.27 -8.64 -5.48
CA PRO A 75 12.03 -7.49 -6.01
C PRO A 75 11.94 -7.32 -7.53
N ALA A 76 11.92 -8.41 -8.28
CA ALA A 76 11.77 -8.36 -9.73
C ALA A 76 10.45 -7.72 -10.18
N PHE A 77 9.34 -7.99 -9.46
CA PHE A 77 8.06 -7.37 -9.74
C PHE A 77 8.08 -5.86 -9.42
N LEU A 78 8.70 -5.47 -8.30
CA LEU A 78 8.88 -4.05 -7.97
C LEU A 78 9.72 -3.31 -9.01
N SER A 79 10.81 -3.94 -9.49
CA SER A 79 11.64 -3.34 -10.56
C SER A 79 10.85 -3.13 -11.84
N ALA A 80 9.97 -4.07 -12.21
CA ALA A 80 9.10 -3.92 -13.37
C ALA A 80 8.10 -2.75 -13.18
N ILE A 81 7.45 -2.67 -12.01
CA ILE A 81 6.54 -1.56 -11.65
C ILE A 81 7.28 -0.22 -11.70
N GLN A 82 8.49 -0.14 -11.13
CA GLN A 82 9.29 1.08 -11.13
C GLN A 82 9.64 1.53 -12.56
N ALA A 83 10.06 0.60 -13.42
CA ALA A 83 10.36 0.90 -14.82
C ALA A 83 9.14 1.41 -15.59
N LEU A 84 7.95 0.84 -15.33
CA LEU A 84 6.68 1.34 -15.88
C LEU A 84 6.37 2.75 -15.34
N GLY A 85 6.61 3.01 -14.07
CA GLY A 85 6.43 4.32 -13.45
C GLY A 85 7.34 5.39 -14.06
N ASP A 86 8.61 5.07 -14.29
CA ASP A 86 9.57 5.97 -14.93
C ASP A 86 9.15 6.29 -16.39
N ARG A 87 8.70 5.28 -17.14
CA ARG A 87 8.24 5.42 -18.52
C ARG A 87 6.96 6.26 -18.63
N SER A 88 6.02 6.06 -17.72
CA SER A 88 4.72 6.75 -17.71
C SER A 88 4.77 8.14 -17.06
N GLY A 89 5.86 8.45 -16.31
CA GLY A 89 5.98 9.65 -15.51
C GLY A 89 5.29 9.60 -14.15
N ASP A 90 4.67 8.47 -13.77
CA ASP A 90 4.13 8.19 -12.43
C ASP A 90 5.21 7.53 -11.55
N ARG A 91 6.27 8.31 -11.28
CA ARG A 91 7.49 7.80 -10.63
C ARG A 91 7.22 7.30 -9.21
N CYS A 92 7.87 6.19 -8.86
CA CYS A 92 7.82 5.62 -7.52
C CYS A 92 9.21 5.19 -7.06
N TRP A 93 9.38 5.08 -5.75
CA TRP A 93 10.65 4.69 -5.13
C TRP A 93 10.47 3.46 -4.25
N PRO A 94 11.27 2.38 -4.47
CA PRO A 94 11.20 1.17 -3.67
C PRO A 94 11.57 1.43 -2.21
N MET A 95 10.73 0.94 -1.32
CA MET A 95 10.88 1.03 0.13
C MET A 95 10.94 -0.39 0.72
N PRO A 96 11.62 -0.58 1.88
CA PRO A 96 11.78 -1.91 2.46
C PRO A 96 10.45 -2.49 2.96
N THR A 97 10.34 -3.84 2.92
CA THR A 97 9.23 -4.60 3.52
C THR A 97 9.77 -5.81 4.29
N HIS A 98 10.88 -5.61 5.04
CA HIS A 98 11.50 -6.67 5.82
C HIS A 98 10.57 -7.14 6.95
N ASP A 99 10.59 -8.44 7.24
CA ASP A 99 9.65 -9.04 8.21
C ASP A 99 9.89 -8.57 9.65
N ASP A 100 11.11 -8.12 10.00
CA ASP A 100 11.42 -7.55 11.32
C ASP A 100 10.54 -6.35 11.69
N TYR A 101 10.04 -5.60 10.68
CA TYR A 101 9.10 -4.51 10.94
C TYR A 101 7.75 -4.99 11.46
N PHE A 102 7.41 -6.27 11.32
CA PHE A 102 6.18 -6.83 11.86
C PHE A 102 6.17 -6.81 13.40
N ASP A 103 7.33 -6.81 14.04
CA ASP A 103 7.42 -6.70 15.49
C ASP A 103 6.72 -5.46 16.06
N GLN A 104 6.66 -4.38 15.26
CA GLN A 104 5.94 -3.15 15.63
C GLN A 104 4.41 -3.28 15.49
N LEU A 105 3.92 -4.35 14.88
CA LEU A 105 2.50 -4.62 14.68
C LEU A 105 1.95 -5.70 15.62
N LYS A 106 2.76 -6.23 16.52
CA LYS A 106 2.30 -7.24 17.48
C LYS A 106 1.26 -6.66 18.43
N SER A 107 0.25 -7.47 18.76
CA SER A 107 -0.80 -7.18 19.72
C SER A 107 -0.83 -8.26 20.81
N ASP A 108 -1.23 -7.87 22.01
CA ASP A 108 -1.45 -8.82 23.11
C ASP A 108 -2.84 -9.46 23.09
N VAL A 109 -3.77 -8.91 22.27
CA VAL A 109 -5.18 -9.30 22.26
C VAL A 109 -5.71 -9.70 20.88
N ALA A 110 -4.89 -9.54 19.83
CA ALA A 110 -5.23 -9.86 18.44
C ALA A 110 -3.99 -10.43 17.71
N ASP A 111 -4.16 -10.88 16.48
CA ASP A 111 -3.03 -11.33 15.66
C ASP A 111 -2.07 -10.19 15.31
N MET A 112 -2.59 -8.95 15.19
CA MET A 112 -1.80 -7.76 14.93
C MET A 112 -2.56 -6.48 15.32
N THR A 113 -1.83 -5.36 15.42
CA THR A 113 -2.41 -4.00 15.50
C THR A 113 -2.52 -3.38 14.11
N ASN A 114 -3.43 -2.40 13.95
CA ASN A 114 -3.54 -1.70 12.67
C ASN A 114 -2.44 -0.66 12.43
N THR A 115 -1.67 -0.23 13.46
CA THR A 115 -0.50 0.66 13.26
C THR A 115 0.67 0.26 14.15
N GLY A 116 1.90 0.40 13.61
CA GLY A 116 3.17 0.19 14.33
C GLY A 116 3.74 1.46 14.98
N GLY A 117 2.95 2.54 15.12
CA GLY A 117 3.44 3.81 15.65
C GLY A 117 4.13 4.71 14.61
N ARG A 118 4.82 5.77 15.09
CA ARG A 118 5.44 6.78 14.21
C ARG A 118 6.69 6.31 13.46
N PRO A 119 7.66 5.58 14.09
CA PRO A 119 8.87 5.16 13.38
C PRO A 119 8.55 4.18 12.26
N GLY A 120 9.04 4.48 11.05
CA GLY A 120 8.82 3.62 9.89
C GLY A 120 7.34 3.47 9.47
N GLY A 121 6.47 4.44 9.76
CA GLY A 121 5.01 4.30 9.61
C GLY A 121 4.55 3.90 8.21
N ALA A 122 5.23 4.32 7.14
CA ALA A 122 4.92 3.87 5.78
C ALA A 122 5.30 2.39 5.57
N VAL A 123 6.44 1.98 6.14
CA VAL A 123 6.93 0.60 6.06
C VAL A 123 6.02 -0.35 6.84
N THR A 124 5.66 -0.01 8.09
CA THR A 124 4.77 -0.83 8.91
C THR A 124 3.37 -0.93 8.30
N ALA A 125 2.87 0.13 7.64
CA ALA A 125 1.62 0.07 6.88
C ALA A 125 1.69 -0.94 5.73
N ALA A 126 2.77 -0.93 4.96
CA ALA A 126 2.98 -1.89 3.89
C ALA A 126 3.19 -3.32 4.41
N VAL A 127 3.92 -3.49 5.53
CA VAL A 127 4.11 -4.80 6.17
C VAL A 127 2.79 -5.36 6.70
N PHE A 128 1.88 -4.51 7.19
CA PHE A 128 0.50 -4.90 7.51
C PHE A 128 -0.21 -5.46 6.28
N LEU A 129 -0.21 -4.74 5.13
CA LEU A 129 -0.84 -5.19 3.88
C LEU A 129 -0.23 -6.49 3.35
N LYS A 130 1.09 -6.67 3.50
CA LYS A 130 1.81 -7.88 3.10
C LYS A 130 1.20 -9.15 3.70
N GLN A 131 0.63 -9.09 4.93
CA GLN A 131 0.00 -10.24 5.58
C GLN A 131 -1.19 -10.77 4.78
N PHE A 132 -1.84 -9.92 3.98
CA PHE A 132 -3.01 -10.27 3.18
C PHE A 132 -2.68 -10.65 1.73
N ALA A 133 -1.45 -10.36 1.27
CA ALA A 133 -1.02 -10.68 -0.10
C ALA A 133 -0.84 -12.19 -0.36
N GLY A 134 -0.71 -13.01 0.69
CA GLY A 134 -0.70 -14.48 0.62
C GLY A 134 0.46 -15.06 -0.21
N GLY A 135 1.60 -14.40 -0.26
CA GLY A 135 2.77 -14.84 -0.99
C GLY A 135 2.71 -14.63 -2.50
N LEU A 136 1.64 -14.04 -3.04
CA LEU A 136 1.58 -13.62 -4.43
C LEU A 136 2.53 -12.45 -4.70
N PRO A 137 3.01 -12.28 -5.95
CA PRO A 137 3.61 -11.03 -6.37
C PRO A 137 2.67 -9.87 -6.06
N TRP A 138 3.14 -8.95 -5.24
CA TRP A 138 2.33 -7.84 -4.73
C TRP A 138 3.13 -6.54 -4.74
N ALA A 139 2.47 -5.46 -5.14
CA ALA A 139 2.99 -4.10 -5.06
C ALA A 139 1.93 -3.17 -4.46
N HIS A 140 2.33 -2.38 -3.48
CA HIS A 140 1.56 -1.26 -2.93
C HIS A 140 2.21 0.05 -3.36
N LEU A 141 1.40 0.98 -3.87
CA LEU A 141 1.80 2.35 -4.19
C LEU A 141 1.17 3.30 -3.18
N ASP A 142 1.98 3.81 -2.26
CA ASP A 142 1.55 4.90 -1.36
C ASP A 142 1.70 6.24 -2.08
N ILE A 143 0.58 6.76 -2.56
CA ILE A 143 0.50 8.01 -3.33
C ILE A 143 0.17 9.24 -2.48
N ALA A 144 0.22 9.14 -1.15
CA ALA A 144 -0.17 10.23 -0.25
C ALA A 144 0.55 11.55 -0.55
N GLY A 145 1.84 11.49 -0.94
CA GLY A 145 2.64 12.66 -1.28
C GLY A 145 2.36 13.27 -2.65
N VAL A 146 1.82 12.48 -3.59
CA VAL A 146 1.74 12.86 -5.02
C VAL A 146 0.30 12.96 -5.55
N ALA A 147 -0.70 12.57 -4.76
CA ALA A 147 -2.10 12.56 -5.18
C ALA A 147 -2.71 13.95 -5.36
N TRP A 148 -2.09 15.00 -4.78
CA TRP A 148 -2.60 16.36 -4.79
C TRP A 148 -1.52 17.37 -5.15
N ALA A 149 -1.79 18.25 -6.12
CA ALA A 149 -0.93 19.39 -6.49
C ALA A 149 -1.40 20.66 -5.76
N GLU A 150 -0.51 21.25 -4.97
CA GLU A 150 -0.80 22.53 -4.27
C GLU A 150 -0.87 23.70 -5.23
N ASP A 151 -0.05 23.68 -6.28
CA ASP A 151 0.09 24.74 -7.26
C ASP A 151 -0.07 24.23 -8.70
N SER A 152 -0.52 25.12 -9.59
CA SER A 152 -0.58 24.81 -11.02
C SER A 152 0.79 24.90 -11.66
N ARG A 153 1.05 24.00 -12.61
CA ARG A 153 2.23 23.95 -13.49
C ARG A 153 1.75 23.91 -14.95
N PRO A 154 2.61 24.17 -15.96
CA PRO A 154 2.20 24.17 -17.37
C PRO A 154 1.47 22.89 -17.84
N TYR A 155 1.79 21.76 -17.21
CA TYR A 155 1.25 20.42 -17.53
C TYR A 155 0.31 19.84 -16.49
N GLN A 156 0.04 20.56 -15.39
CA GLN A 156 -0.75 20.06 -14.27
C GLN A 156 -1.48 21.20 -13.56
N VAL A 157 -2.78 21.13 -13.47
CA VAL A 157 -3.57 22.09 -12.70
C VAL A 157 -3.50 21.73 -11.18
N LYS A 158 -3.67 22.74 -10.34
CA LYS A 158 -3.87 22.53 -8.89
C LYS A 158 -5.05 21.59 -8.65
N GLY A 159 -4.89 20.66 -7.69
CA GLY A 159 -5.93 19.69 -7.34
C GLY A 159 -5.46 18.25 -7.47
N ALA A 160 -6.41 17.35 -7.71
CA ALA A 160 -6.14 15.92 -7.88
C ALA A 160 -5.24 15.67 -9.11
N THR A 161 -4.17 14.89 -8.92
CA THR A 161 -3.15 14.68 -9.94
C THR A 161 -3.42 13.49 -10.85
N GLY A 162 -4.27 12.56 -10.43
CA GLY A 162 -4.43 11.26 -11.08
C GLY A 162 -3.19 10.36 -10.93
N ALA A 163 -2.39 10.54 -9.87
CA ALA A 163 -1.19 9.75 -9.60
C ALA A 163 -1.44 8.24 -9.73
N ALA A 164 -0.48 7.53 -10.30
CA ALA A 164 -0.50 6.11 -10.65
C ALA A 164 -1.45 5.72 -11.81
N THR A 165 -2.32 6.58 -12.30
CA THR A 165 -3.27 6.21 -13.37
C THR A 165 -2.56 5.74 -14.64
N ARG A 166 -1.51 6.46 -15.07
CA ARG A 166 -0.75 6.10 -16.28
C ARG A 166 0.09 4.85 -16.07
N LEU A 167 0.69 4.71 -14.88
CA LEU A 167 1.42 3.50 -14.52
C LEU A 167 0.51 2.27 -14.56
N LEU A 168 -0.70 2.36 -13.99
CA LEU A 168 -1.66 1.26 -14.02
C LEU A 168 -2.16 0.96 -15.44
N ALA A 169 -2.33 1.97 -16.29
CA ALA A 169 -2.66 1.77 -17.69
C ALA A 169 -1.54 1.03 -18.43
N GLU A 170 -0.27 1.44 -18.25
CA GLU A 170 0.89 0.74 -18.81
C GLU A 170 0.99 -0.69 -18.30
N LEU A 171 0.76 -0.91 -17.02
CA LEU A 171 0.73 -2.25 -16.42
C LEU A 171 -0.32 -3.16 -17.10
N ALA A 172 -1.51 -2.62 -17.37
CA ALA A 172 -2.58 -3.37 -18.01
C ALA A 172 -2.32 -3.64 -19.48
N LEU A 173 -1.70 -2.69 -20.20
CA LEU A 173 -1.43 -2.75 -21.65
C LEU A 173 -0.20 -3.60 -21.99
N ASP A 174 0.78 -3.71 -21.07
CA ASP A 174 2.03 -4.44 -21.29
C ASP A 174 2.24 -5.55 -20.24
N PRO A 175 1.42 -6.64 -20.25
CA PRO A 175 1.59 -7.74 -19.32
C PRO A 175 2.94 -8.47 -19.45
N ALA A 176 3.61 -8.38 -20.59
CA ALA A 176 4.90 -9.00 -20.82
C ALA A 176 6.01 -8.38 -19.94
N ALA A 177 5.87 -7.09 -19.60
CA ALA A 177 6.84 -6.37 -18.79
C ALA A 177 6.93 -6.88 -17.34
N TRP A 178 5.90 -7.55 -16.81
CA TRP A 178 5.83 -7.92 -15.39
C TRP A 178 5.43 -9.37 -15.10
N ARG A 179 4.71 -10.08 -16.00
CA ARG A 179 4.24 -11.46 -15.74
C ARG A 179 5.35 -12.47 -15.45
N GLY A 180 6.53 -12.28 -16.04
CA GLY A 180 7.71 -13.13 -15.79
C GLY A 180 8.47 -12.77 -14.50
N ALA A 181 8.12 -11.68 -13.83
CA ALA A 181 8.82 -11.15 -12.67
C ALA A 181 8.38 -11.83 -11.34
N THR A 182 8.18 -13.14 -11.36
CA THR A 182 7.65 -13.93 -10.23
C THR A 182 8.72 -14.69 -9.46
N SER A 183 9.97 -14.76 -9.96
CA SER A 183 11.04 -15.52 -9.29
C SER A 183 11.56 -14.79 -8.07
N ARG A 184 11.56 -15.48 -6.92
CA ARG A 184 12.44 -15.13 -5.81
C ARG A 184 13.89 -15.27 -6.29
N PRO A 185 14.80 -14.40 -5.84
CA PRO A 185 16.23 -14.61 -6.08
C PRO A 185 16.69 -15.91 -5.48
#